data_23f13d283f084e42f8620987c1f90680
#
_entry.id   23f13d283f084e42f8620987c1f90680
#
_cell.length_a   1.000
_cell.length_b   1.000
_cell.length_c   1.000
_cell.angle_alpha   90.00
_cell.angle_beta   90.00
_cell.angle_gamma   90.00
#
_symmetry.space_group_name_H-M   'P 1'
#
loop_
_entity.id
_entity.type
_entity.pdbx_description
1 polymer ?
#
loop_
_entity_poly.entity_id
_entity_poly.type
_entity_poly.pdbx_seq_one_letter_code
_entity_poly.pdbx_strand_id
1 'polypeptide(L)'
;MEDIQQNNSMVEIRELNTDDYEELSLFNAQFPGDKRTKEDWLNRFQHWWDNNPAFDDKWIRGFLLIADGKIVGWVGSFPTWFKAGENIVKAFNGTSWRVLEPFRKYSIDLWTKNREISKHFISFNTTPTEDVIKMITRLGYVKYPWGGNRESYYLLKPYKYIQEILPQTWHRLLPLMGTFIILYQKAKIRLVKSNLTLKLLDINADEINELWNRNKNRIEFTNVRDSLAIQWYAENKLLLSVFLGEKLTAIAILDLRKNLKYDSFELTFVDCWVDYEISIMSVLSAIVRFCIKYAKENDVSRLRFPHFSPEYSNTLKKIGLLTKKYDHPGYIRIPDYLKKSFTNESSYFTLLQGDYGV
;
A
#
# COMPACT_ATOMS: atom_id res chain seq x y z
N MET A 1 -8.82 27.61 -44.68
CA MET A 1 -8.18 28.01 -43.41
C MET A 1 -9.29 28.16 -42.42
N GLU A 2 -9.61 27.09 -41.73
CA GLU A 2 -10.57 27.12 -40.63
C GLU A 2 -9.89 27.71 -39.40
N ASP A 3 -10.40 28.85 -38.96
CA ASP A 3 -9.99 29.49 -37.72
C ASP A 3 -10.23 28.51 -36.57
N ILE A 4 -9.16 27.94 -36.02
CA ILE A 4 -9.18 27.28 -34.72
C ILE A 4 -9.43 28.39 -33.68
N GLN A 5 -10.72 28.65 -33.40
CA GLN A 5 -11.09 29.42 -32.22
C GLN A 5 -10.48 28.71 -31.02
N GLN A 6 -9.39 29.24 -30.49
CA GLN A 6 -8.91 28.94 -29.15
C GLN A 6 -10.04 29.35 -28.18
N ASN A 7 -10.87 28.38 -27.82
CA ASN A 7 -11.81 28.51 -26.73
C ASN A 7 -10.95 28.82 -25.49
N ASN A 8 -10.97 30.09 -25.06
CA ASN A 8 -10.37 30.52 -23.81
C ASN A 8 -11.26 30.00 -22.66
N SER A 9 -11.26 28.69 -22.45
CA SER A 9 -11.89 28.08 -21.28
C SER A 9 -11.32 28.73 -20.05
N MET A 10 -12.17 29.25 -19.17
CA MET A 10 -11.73 29.78 -17.87
C MET A 10 -11.25 28.61 -17.02
N VAL A 11 -9.94 28.52 -16.83
CA VAL A 11 -9.30 27.44 -16.05
C VAL A 11 -8.83 27.99 -14.72
N GLU A 12 -9.21 27.32 -13.64
CA GLU A 12 -8.79 27.65 -12.28
C GLU A 12 -8.30 26.42 -11.52
N ILE A 13 -7.45 26.66 -10.53
CA ILE A 13 -7.04 25.65 -9.55
C ILE A 13 -7.50 26.10 -8.18
N ARG A 14 -8.31 25.29 -7.53
CA ARG A 14 -8.79 25.54 -6.17
C ARG A 14 -8.64 24.34 -5.26
N GLU A 15 -8.76 24.55 -3.96
CA GLU A 15 -8.74 23.48 -2.99
C GLU A 15 -9.98 22.57 -3.12
N LEU A 16 -9.77 21.29 -2.85
CA LEU A 16 -10.79 20.26 -2.77
C LEU A 16 -11.46 20.30 -1.39
N ASN A 17 -12.77 20.32 -1.38
CA ASN A 17 -13.59 20.26 -0.17
C ASN A 17 -14.63 19.10 -0.23
N THR A 18 -15.42 18.93 0.80
CA THR A 18 -16.41 17.84 0.91
C THR A 18 -17.53 17.94 -0.10
N ASP A 19 -17.92 19.14 -0.50
CA ASP A 19 -19.00 19.36 -1.47
C ASP A 19 -18.62 18.85 -2.88
N ASP A 20 -17.33 18.68 -3.13
CA ASP A 20 -16.81 18.19 -4.40
C ASP A 20 -16.86 16.67 -4.55
N TYR A 21 -17.08 15.91 -3.47
CA TYR A 21 -16.94 14.45 -3.46
C TYR A 21 -17.81 13.76 -4.52
N GLU A 22 -19.04 14.19 -4.68
CA GLU A 22 -19.97 13.60 -5.64
C GLU A 22 -19.48 13.77 -7.09
N GLU A 23 -19.13 15.01 -7.48
CA GLU A 23 -18.63 15.29 -8.82
C GLU A 23 -17.27 14.63 -9.07
N LEU A 24 -16.36 14.72 -8.09
CA LEU A 24 -15.02 14.13 -8.17
C LEU A 24 -15.08 12.60 -8.26
N SER A 25 -15.99 11.94 -7.54
CA SER A 25 -16.16 10.50 -7.63
C SER A 25 -16.64 10.07 -9.01
N LEU A 26 -17.56 10.83 -9.63
CA LEU A 26 -18.03 10.60 -10.98
C LEU A 26 -16.90 10.84 -12.00
N PHE A 27 -16.15 11.93 -11.87
CA PHE A 27 -14.96 12.21 -12.68
C PHE A 27 -13.98 11.03 -12.65
N ASN A 28 -13.68 10.50 -11.47
CA ASN A 28 -12.75 9.39 -11.33
C ASN A 28 -13.27 8.08 -11.91
N ALA A 29 -14.55 7.77 -11.72
CA ALA A 29 -15.19 6.57 -12.27
C ALA A 29 -15.20 6.58 -13.83
N GLN A 30 -15.26 7.76 -14.42
CA GLN A 30 -15.25 7.95 -15.88
C GLN A 30 -13.81 8.16 -16.42
N PHE A 31 -12.81 8.26 -15.54
CA PHE A 31 -11.44 8.54 -15.98
C PHE A 31 -10.87 7.35 -16.78
N PRO A 32 -10.23 7.59 -17.95
CA PRO A 32 -9.72 6.52 -18.80
C PRO A 32 -8.80 5.54 -18.05
N GLY A 33 -9.15 4.26 -18.10
CA GLY A 33 -8.38 3.18 -17.49
C GLY A 33 -8.72 2.90 -16.01
N ASP A 34 -9.55 3.70 -15.35
CA ASP A 34 -10.09 3.33 -14.05
C ASP A 34 -11.20 2.27 -14.19
N LYS A 35 -11.32 1.40 -13.20
CA LYS A 35 -12.31 0.32 -13.15
C LYS A 35 -13.21 0.41 -11.92
N ARG A 36 -12.99 1.43 -11.08
CA ARG A 36 -13.77 1.67 -9.88
C ARG A 36 -15.07 2.38 -10.23
N THR A 37 -16.11 2.05 -9.49
CA THR A 37 -17.39 2.74 -9.57
C THR A 37 -17.31 4.11 -8.87
N LYS A 38 -18.33 4.94 -9.05
CA LYS A 38 -18.51 6.19 -8.30
C LYS A 38 -18.52 5.91 -6.78
N GLU A 39 -19.22 4.86 -6.37
CA GLU A 39 -19.34 4.48 -4.95
C GLU A 39 -18.00 4.03 -4.35
N ASP A 40 -17.21 3.26 -5.10
CA ASP A 40 -15.84 2.90 -4.67
C ASP A 40 -14.99 4.13 -4.40
N TRP A 41 -15.15 5.20 -5.21
CA TRP A 41 -14.42 6.44 -5.03
C TRP A 41 -14.94 7.24 -3.83
N LEU A 42 -16.25 7.32 -3.61
CA LEU A 42 -16.84 7.96 -2.43
C LEU A 42 -16.36 7.29 -1.14
N ASN A 43 -16.44 5.97 -1.08
CA ASN A 43 -15.96 5.19 0.07
C ASN A 43 -14.46 5.45 0.33
N ARG A 44 -13.68 5.60 -0.75
CA ARG A 44 -12.25 5.89 -0.65
C ARG A 44 -11.97 7.29 -0.12
N PHE A 45 -12.75 8.31 -0.51
CA PHE A 45 -12.64 9.66 0.02
C PHE A 45 -12.99 9.72 1.51
N GLN A 46 -14.09 9.07 1.90
CA GLN A 46 -14.48 8.94 3.31
C GLN A 46 -13.37 8.27 4.13
N HIS A 47 -12.81 7.17 3.61
CA HIS A 47 -11.71 6.47 4.29
C HIS A 47 -10.45 7.34 4.40
N TRP A 48 -10.05 8.08 3.36
CA TRP A 48 -8.83 8.90 3.38
C TRP A 48 -8.94 10.13 4.27
N TRP A 49 -10.15 10.69 4.42
CA TRP A 49 -10.35 11.97 5.10
C TRP A 49 -11.32 11.86 6.28
N ASP A 50 -12.56 11.49 6.06
CA ASP A 50 -13.61 11.62 7.09
C ASP A 50 -13.44 10.58 8.23
N ASN A 51 -13.02 9.36 7.91
CA ASN A 51 -12.76 8.28 8.87
C ASN A 51 -11.29 8.19 9.32
N ASN A 52 -10.42 9.05 8.80
CA ASN A 52 -8.99 8.96 9.05
C ASN A 52 -8.60 9.62 10.38
N PRO A 53 -8.04 8.87 11.35
CA PRO A 53 -7.69 9.41 12.67
C PRO A 53 -6.57 10.46 12.65
N ALA A 54 -5.82 10.57 11.53
CA ALA A 54 -4.79 11.58 11.37
C ALA A 54 -5.30 12.86 10.67
N PHE A 55 -6.52 12.84 10.13
CA PHE A 55 -7.11 13.97 9.46
C PHE A 55 -7.60 15.03 10.48
N ASP A 56 -7.48 16.28 10.14
CA ASP A 56 -8.14 17.41 10.81
C ASP A 56 -8.49 18.49 9.76
N ASP A 57 -9.31 19.47 10.15
CA ASP A 57 -9.81 20.53 9.27
C ASP A 57 -8.71 21.45 8.70
N LYS A 58 -7.50 21.39 9.24
CA LYS A 58 -6.34 22.13 8.72
C LYS A 58 -5.64 21.40 7.58
N TRP A 59 -5.99 20.12 7.37
CA TRP A 59 -5.39 19.33 6.30
C TRP A 59 -6.05 19.65 4.96
N ILE A 60 -5.24 20.02 3.98
CA ILE A 60 -5.69 20.25 2.60
C ILE A 60 -5.79 18.88 1.89
N ARG A 61 -7.03 18.49 1.51
CA ARG A 61 -7.32 17.22 0.83
C ARG A 61 -6.63 17.10 -0.53
N GLY A 62 -6.40 18.24 -1.17
CA GLY A 62 -5.80 18.31 -2.50
C GLY A 62 -6.33 19.51 -3.27
N PHE A 63 -6.13 19.48 -4.58
CA PHE A 63 -6.54 20.56 -5.50
C PHE A 63 -7.29 20.00 -6.69
N LEU A 64 -8.27 20.76 -7.14
CA LEU A 64 -9.03 20.54 -8.35
C LEU A 64 -8.54 21.46 -9.45
N LEU A 65 -8.50 20.97 -10.67
CA LEU A 65 -8.40 21.74 -11.90
C LEU A 65 -9.80 21.82 -12.51
N ILE A 66 -10.36 23.01 -12.57
CA ILE A 66 -11.70 23.29 -13.06
C ILE A 66 -11.59 24.02 -14.41
N ALA A 67 -12.39 23.61 -15.38
CA ALA A 67 -12.55 24.30 -16.65
C ALA A 67 -14.03 24.44 -16.97
N ASP A 68 -14.48 25.67 -17.22
CA ASP A 68 -15.89 25.99 -17.50
C ASP A 68 -16.86 25.37 -16.46
N GLY A 69 -16.48 25.45 -15.17
CA GLY A 69 -17.26 24.95 -14.04
C GLY A 69 -17.24 23.42 -13.85
N LYS A 70 -16.42 22.66 -14.58
CA LYS A 70 -16.35 21.20 -14.48
C LYS A 70 -14.96 20.74 -14.02
N ILE A 71 -14.90 19.66 -13.27
CA ILE A 71 -13.65 19.01 -12.88
C ILE A 71 -13.00 18.38 -14.11
N VAL A 72 -11.80 18.83 -14.47
CA VAL A 72 -11.01 18.30 -15.59
C VAL A 72 -9.68 17.69 -15.12
N GLY A 73 -9.36 17.84 -13.85
CA GLY A 73 -8.21 17.20 -13.20
C GLY A 73 -8.21 17.42 -11.71
N TRP A 74 -7.38 16.63 -11.03
CA TRP A 74 -7.15 16.77 -9.60
C TRP A 74 -5.88 16.08 -9.15
N VAL A 75 -5.41 16.47 -7.97
CA VAL A 75 -4.36 15.82 -7.21
C VAL A 75 -4.76 15.81 -5.73
N GLY A 76 -4.61 14.66 -5.08
CA GLY A 76 -5.02 14.50 -3.69
C GLY A 76 -3.88 14.18 -2.74
N SER A 77 -4.18 14.31 -1.45
CA SER A 77 -3.33 13.85 -0.37
C SER A 77 -4.15 13.48 0.86
N PHE A 78 -3.63 12.57 1.66
CA PHE A 78 -4.20 12.27 2.98
C PHE A 78 -3.08 12.13 4.02
N PRO A 79 -3.36 12.47 5.30
CA PRO A 79 -2.39 12.34 6.36
C PRO A 79 -2.31 10.91 6.90
N THR A 80 -1.16 10.55 7.47
CA THR A 80 -1.04 9.40 8.38
C THR A 80 -0.17 9.81 9.55
N TRP A 81 -0.40 9.21 10.72
CA TRP A 81 0.52 9.37 11.82
C TRP A 81 1.80 8.57 11.57
N PHE A 82 2.92 9.23 11.74
CA PHE A 82 4.24 8.68 11.44
C PHE A 82 5.22 9.01 12.58
N LYS A 83 5.91 7.99 13.07
CA LYS A 83 6.99 8.16 14.04
C LYS A 83 8.27 8.57 13.31
N ALA A 84 8.89 9.66 13.75
CA ALA A 84 10.16 10.19 13.24
C ALA A 84 11.07 10.55 14.43
N GLY A 85 12.00 9.66 14.76
CA GLY A 85 12.75 9.72 16.03
C GLY A 85 11.81 9.57 17.23
N GLU A 86 11.90 10.46 18.18
CA GLU A 86 11.02 10.49 19.37
C GLU A 86 9.65 11.15 19.09
N ASN A 87 9.47 11.78 17.94
CA ASN A 87 8.28 12.54 17.63
C ASN A 87 7.27 11.73 16.82
N ILE A 88 5.99 11.97 17.08
CA ILE A 88 4.89 11.57 16.21
C ILE A 88 4.49 12.80 15.40
N VAL A 89 4.55 12.66 14.08
CA VAL A 89 4.25 13.74 13.13
C VAL A 89 3.23 13.26 12.11
N LYS A 90 2.56 14.19 11.43
CA LYS A 90 1.77 13.84 10.25
C LYS A 90 2.70 13.63 9.06
N ALA A 91 2.48 12.56 8.32
CA ALA A 91 3.09 12.31 7.02
C ALA A 91 2.09 12.61 5.91
N PHE A 92 2.60 13.01 4.76
CA PHE A 92 1.85 13.37 3.58
C PHE A 92 1.88 12.20 2.59
N ASN A 93 0.73 11.62 2.32
CA ASN A 93 0.59 10.57 1.31
C ASN A 93 -0.05 11.19 0.07
N GLY A 94 0.75 11.35 -0.99
CA GLY A 94 0.24 11.82 -2.27
C GLY A 94 -0.58 10.73 -2.97
N THR A 95 -1.72 11.11 -3.51
CA THR A 95 -2.62 10.20 -4.23
C THR A 95 -3.20 10.86 -5.48
N SER A 96 -3.55 10.04 -6.47
CA SER A 96 -4.43 10.37 -7.61
C SER A 96 -4.07 11.67 -8.34
N TRP A 97 -2.95 11.73 -9.00
CA TRP A 97 -2.67 12.84 -9.91
C TRP A 97 -3.24 12.53 -11.30
N ARG A 98 -4.38 13.15 -11.63
CA ARG A 98 -5.15 12.89 -12.86
C ARG A 98 -5.54 14.19 -13.54
N VAL A 99 -5.31 14.28 -14.85
CA VAL A 99 -5.74 15.42 -15.66
C VAL A 99 -6.18 14.89 -17.02
N LEU A 100 -7.34 15.31 -17.50
CA LEU A 100 -7.85 14.98 -18.83
C LEU A 100 -6.86 15.49 -19.91
N GLU A 101 -6.76 14.77 -21.00
CA GLU A 101 -5.78 15.01 -22.06
C GLU A 101 -5.76 16.44 -22.59
N PRO A 102 -6.89 17.10 -22.90
CA PRO A 102 -6.90 18.49 -23.38
C PRO A 102 -6.32 19.52 -22.39
N PHE A 103 -6.31 19.17 -21.09
CA PHE A 103 -5.89 20.05 -19.99
C PHE A 103 -4.52 19.71 -19.43
N ARG A 104 -3.77 18.76 -20.02
CA ARG A 104 -2.47 18.30 -19.53
C ARG A 104 -1.43 19.40 -19.39
N LYS A 105 -1.53 20.49 -20.14
CA LYS A 105 -0.65 21.65 -20.01
C LYS A 105 -0.68 22.28 -18.61
N TYR A 106 -1.78 22.15 -17.87
CA TYR A 106 -1.94 22.65 -16.49
C TYR A 106 -1.55 21.61 -15.42
N SER A 107 -1.15 20.42 -15.81
CA SER A 107 -0.88 19.31 -14.89
C SER A 107 0.25 19.62 -13.91
N ILE A 108 1.29 20.33 -14.37
CA ILE A 108 2.43 20.72 -13.52
C ILE A 108 2.04 21.81 -12.54
N ASP A 109 1.20 22.78 -12.94
CA ASP A 109 0.72 23.83 -12.04
C ASP A 109 -0.12 23.23 -10.91
N LEU A 110 -1.03 22.32 -11.26
CA LEU A 110 -1.83 21.57 -10.29
C LEU A 110 -0.94 20.79 -9.30
N TRP A 111 0.04 20.07 -9.80
CA TRP A 111 0.96 19.31 -8.97
C TRP A 111 1.84 20.21 -8.09
N THR A 112 2.23 21.36 -8.59
CA THR A 112 3.04 22.35 -7.85
C THR A 112 2.30 22.85 -6.62
N LYS A 113 0.99 23.10 -6.71
CA LYS A 113 0.16 23.45 -5.55
C LYS A 113 0.23 22.38 -4.47
N ASN A 114 0.09 21.12 -4.84
CA ASN A 114 0.17 20.00 -3.89
C ASN A 114 1.59 19.86 -3.28
N ARG A 115 2.63 20.12 -4.08
CA ARG A 115 4.03 20.13 -3.63
C ARG A 115 4.31 21.22 -2.60
N GLU A 116 3.74 22.40 -2.74
CA GLU A 116 3.89 23.52 -1.81
C GLU A 116 3.52 23.10 -0.37
N ILE A 117 2.49 22.26 -0.23
CA ILE A 117 2.08 21.70 1.04
C ILE A 117 3.03 20.58 1.46
N SER A 118 3.25 19.60 0.58
CA SER A 118 4.01 18.40 0.90
C SER A 118 5.45 18.67 1.33
N LYS A 119 6.05 19.81 0.92
CA LYS A 119 7.44 20.15 1.27
C LYS A 119 7.73 20.28 2.76
N HIS A 120 6.70 20.48 3.57
CA HIS A 120 6.82 20.62 5.02
C HIS A 120 6.70 19.29 5.78
N PHE A 121 6.33 18.20 5.09
CA PHE A 121 6.04 16.90 5.67
C PHE A 121 7.03 15.83 5.18
N ILE A 122 7.11 14.73 5.91
CA ILE A 122 7.57 13.47 5.34
C ILE A 122 6.55 13.08 4.28
N SER A 123 6.98 12.91 3.03
CA SER A 123 6.06 12.72 1.90
C SER A 123 6.31 11.38 1.23
N PHE A 124 5.23 10.66 0.96
CA PHE A 124 5.23 9.36 0.31
C PHE A 124 4.62 9.43 -1.09
N ASN A 125 5.21 8.65 -2.02
CA ASN A 125 4.67 8.37 -3.33
C ASN A 125 4.93 6.89 -3.65
N THR A 126 3.88 6.08 -3.69
CA THR A 126 3.99 4.61 -3.65
C THR A 126 3.81 3.93 -4.99
N THR A 127 3.21 4.59 -5.97
CA THR A 127 2.94 4.01 -7.29
C THR A 127 3.23 4.98 -8.43
N PRO A 128 4.39 5.68 -8.42
CA PRO A 128 4.70 6.65 -9.47
C PRO A 128 4.97 5.96 -10.80
N THR A 129 4.50 6.58 -11.89
CA THR A 129 4.92 6.20 -13.24
C THR A 129 6.39 6.56 -13.48
N GLU A 130 7.02 6.02 -14.52
CA GLU A 130 8.43 6.30 -14.83
C GLU A 130 8.73 7.81 -15.00
N ASP A 131 7.83 8.56 -15.62
CA ASP A 131 8.01 10.00 -15.78
C ASP A 131 7.86 10.76 -14.46
N VAL A 132 6.92 10.33 -13.60
CA VAL A 132 6.80 10.86 -12.25
C VAL A 132 8.04 10.55 -11.43
N ILE A 133 8.63 9.34 -11.54
CA ILE A 133 9.89 8.99 -10.86
C ILE A 133 11.01 9.95 -11.22
N LYS A 134 11.21 10.24 -12.51
CA LYS A 134 12.25 11.18 -12.98
C LYS A 134 12.06 12.57 -12.36
N MET A 135 10.82 13.02 -12.25
CA MET A 135 10.48 14.32 -11.69
C MET A 135 10.70 14.34 -10.16
N ILE A 136 10.11 13.42 -9.41
CA ILE A 136 10.17 13.42 -7.93
C ILE A 136 11.60 13.17 -7.42
N THR A 137 12.42 12.38 -8.14
CA THR A 137 13.83 12.16 -7.79
C THR A 137 14.63 13.47 -7.83
N ARG A 138 14.39 14.33 -8.84
CA ARG A 138 15.00 15.68 -8.91
C ARG A 138 14.57 16.58 -7.75
N LEU A 139 13.47 16.26 -7.09
CA LEU A 139 12.91 17.01 -5.97
C LEU A 139 13.28 16.43 -4.60
N GLY A 140 14.24 15.50 -4.58
CA GLY A 140 14.81 14.94 -3.38
C GLY A 140 14.03 13.74 -2.82
N TYR A 141 13.11 13.15 -3.59
CA TYR A 141 12.56 11.83 -3.23
C TYR A 141 13.60 10.75 -3.46
N VAL A 142 13.73 9.87 -2.50
CA VAL A 142 14.56 8.68 -2.57
C VAL A 142 13.70 7.43 -2.50
N LYS A 143 14.18 6.36 -3.10
CA LYS A 143 13.49 5.08 -3.05
C LYS A 143 13.48 4.54 -1.61
N TYR A 144 12.39 3.88 -1.20
CA TYR A 144 12.36 3.18 0.07
C TYR A 144 13.55 2.21 0.18
N PRO A 145 14.22 2.17 1.34
CA PRO A 145 15.39 1.31 1.49
C PRO A 145 15.08 -0.17 1.24
N TRP A 146 13.93 -0.64 1.68
CA TRP A 146 13.55 -2.05 1.62
C TRP A 146 12.13 -2.31 1.12
N GLY A 147 11.20 -1.38 1.37
CA GLY A 147 9.82 -1.52 0.97
C GLY A 147 9.68 -1.51 -0.56
N GLY A 148 9.02 -2.51 -1.11
CA GLY A 148 8.66 -2.56 -2.53
C GLY A 148 9.76 -3.01 -3.49
N ASN A 149 10.94 -3.44 -3.02
CA ASN A 149 12.00 -3.90 -3.92
C ASN A 149 11.91 -5.38 -4.29
N ARG A 150 11.32 -6.20 -3.43
CA ARG A 150 11.08 -7.64 -3.66
C ARG A 150 9.77 -8.08 -3.02
N GLU A 151 9.20 -9.13 -3.57
CA GLU A 151 8.10 -9.86 -2.95
C GLU A 151 8.37 -11.35 -3.02
N SER A 152 7.95 -12.06 -1.98
CA SER A 152 7.82 -13.51 -2.00
C SER A 152 6.38 -13.88 -2.28
N TYR A 153 6.16 -15.03 -2.88
CA TYR A 153 4.82 -15.49 -3.24
C TYR A 153 4.69 -17.01 -3.12
N TYR A 154 3.45 -17.44 -2.96
CA TYR A 154 3.04 -18.83 -3.01
C TYR A 154 1.85 -18.97 -3.95
N LEU A 155 1.93 -19.85 -4.95
CA LEU A 155 0.88 -20.08 -5.93
C LEU A 155 0.07 -21.32 -5.54
N LEU A 156 -1.23 -21.14 -5.34
CA LEU A 156 -2.17 -22.24 -5.14
C LEU A 156 -2.75 -22.70 -6.47
N LYS A 157 -2.93 -21.77 -7.42
CA LYS A 157 -3.44 -22.05 -8.77
C LYS A 157 -2.45 -21.52 -9.82
N PRO A 158 -1.25 -22.14 -9.94
CA PRO A 158 -0.19 -21.63 -10.81
C PRO A 158 -0.59 -21.56 -12.28
N TYR A 159 -1.48 -22.44 -12.76
CA TYR A 159 -1.94 -22.43 -14.16
C TYR A 159 -2.55 -21.08 -14.58
N LYS A 160 -3.28 -20.37 -13.71
CA LYS A 160 -3.85 -19.04 -13.99
C LYS A 160 -2.79 -17.99 -14.34
N TYR A 161 -1.58 -18.13 -13.82
CA TYR A 161 -0.46 -17.20 -14.07
C TYR A 161 0.41 -17.64 -15.22
N ILE A 162 0.57 -18.94 -15.42
CA ILE A 162 1.42 -19.51 -16.46
C ILE A 162 0.76 -19.33 -17.84
N GLN A 163 -0.55 -19.49 -17.93
CA GLN A 163 -1.29 -19.34 -19.19
C GLN A 163 -1.14 -17.96 -19.84
N GLU A 164 -0.93 -16.90 -19.03
CA GLU A 164 -0.72 -15.54 -19.52
C GLU A 164 0.68 -15.29 -20.08
N ILE A 165 1.64 -16.17 -19.74
CA ILE A 165 3.05 -16.02 -20.11
C ILE A 165 3.39 -16.97 -21.27
N LEU A 166 2.70 -18.11 -21.36
CA LEU A 166 3.01 -19.13 -22.33
C LEU A 166 2.21 -18.94 -23.64
N PRO A 167 2.84 -19.25 -24.80
CA PRO A 167 2.13 -19.36 -26.06
C PRO A 167 0.99 -20.38 -25.98
N GLN A 168 -0.09 -20.14 -26.70
CA GLN A 168 -1.30 -20.96 -26.70
C GLN A 168 -1.01 -22.45 -27.02
N THR A 169 -0.02 -22.70 -27.86
CA THR A 169 0.44 -24.07 -28.23
C THR A 169 0.90 -24.90 -27.04
N TRP A 170 1.34 -24.25 -25.94
CA TRP A 170 1.83 -24.90 -24.72
C TRP A 170 0.75 -25.08 -23.64
N HIS A 171 -0.47 -24.57 -23.87
CA HIS A 171 -1.55 -24.64 -22.88
C HIS A 171 -1.95 -26.08 -22.51
N ARG A 172 -1.71 -27.06 -23.38
CA ARG A 172 -1.91 -28.49 -23.06
C ARG A 172 -1.02 -28.98 -21.94
N LEU A 173 0.12 -28.33 -21.69
CA LEU A 173 1.07 -28.68 -20.63
C LEU A 173 0.80 -27.95 -19.30
N LEU A 174 -0.14 -26.99 -19.27
CA LEU A 174 -0.44 -26.20 -18.08
C LEU A 174 -0.72 -27.06 -16.82
N PRO A 175 -1.49 -28.17 -16.88
CA PRO A 175 -1.73 -28.99 -15.70
C PRO A 175 -0.44 -29.61 -15.13
N LEU A 176 0.44 -30.10 -16.01
CA LEU A 176 1.73 -30.71 -15.61
C LEU A 176 2.65 -29.65 -15.00
N MET A 177 2.79 -28.50 -15.65
CA MET A 177 3.61 -27.39 -15.16
C MET A 177 3.07 -26.84 -13.83
N GLY A 178 1.76 -26.69 -13.71
CA GLY A 178 1.12 -26.27 -12.47
C GLY A 178 1.38 -27.25 -11.33
N THR A 179 1.24 -28.54 -11.59
CA THR A 179 1.52 -29.59 -10.60
C THR A 179 2.99 -29.56 -10.18
N PHE A 180 3.91 -29.43 -11.12
CA PHE A 180 5.34 -29.34 -10.82
C PHE A 180 5.65 -28.13 -9.91
N ILE A 181 5.08 -26.96 -10.20
CA ILE A 181 5.28 -25.77 -9.36
C ILE A 181 4.73 -25.99 -7.95
N ILE A 182 3.55 -26.60 -7.81
CA ILE A 182 2.97 -26.91 -6.50
C ILE A 182 3.88 -27.86 -5.72
N LEU A 183 4.35 -28.94 -6.34
CA LEU A 183 5.25 -29.90 -5.70
C LEU A 183 6.58 -29.25 -5.31
N TYR A 184 7.16 -28.46 -6.21
CA TYR A 184 8.38 -27.71 -5.94
C TYR A 184 8.23 -26.76 -4.75
N GLN A 185 7.15 -25.97 -4.70
CA GLN A 185 6.88 -25.09 -3.57
C GLN A 185 6.71 -25.87 -2.26
N LYS A 186 5.94 -26.97 -2.28
CA LYS A 186 5.76 -27.85 -1.11
C LYS A 186 7.08 -28.43 -0.60
N ALA A 187 7.94 -28.87 -1.51
CA ALA A 187 9.26 -29.42 -1.16
C ALA A 187 10.20 -28.35 -0.58
N LYS A 188 10.05 -27.09 -1.02
CA LYS A 188 10.90 -25.96 -0.58
C LYS A 188 10.47 -25.35 0.73
N ILE A 189 9.18 -25.36 1.05
CA ILE A 189 8.65 -24.71 2.25
C ILE A 189 9.16 -25.38 3.51
N ARG A 190 9.77 -24.56 4.39
CA ARG A 190 10.29 -24.97 5.69
C ARG A 190 9.67 -24.11 6.79
N LEU A 191 8.47 -24.51 7.23
CA LEU A 191 7.75 -23.82 8.29
C LEU A 191 8.18 -24.36 9.65
N VAL A 192 8.65 -23.49 10.51
CA VAL A 192 8.99 -23.84 11.89
C VAL A 192 7.71 -24.07 12.70
N LYS A 193 7.66 -25.14 13.47
CA LYS A 193 6.58 -25.37 14.45
C LYS A 193 6.73 -24.33 15.57
N SER A 194 5.61 -23.79 16.02
CA SER A 194 5.56 -22.84 17.13
C SER A 194 4.28 -23.08 17.94
N ASN A 195 4.30 -22.64 19.20
CA ASN A 195 3.15 -22.62 20.08
C ASN A 195 2.33 -21.34 19.97
N LEU A 196 2.48 -20.62 18.83
CA LEU A 196 1.73 -19.40 18.54
C LEU A 196 0.30 -19.74 18.11
N THR A 197 -0.66 -19.03 18.68
CA THR A 197 -2.07 -19.09 18.31
C THR A 197 -2.41 -17.89 17.43
N LEU A 198 -3.14 -18.11 16.33
CA LEU A 198 -3.56 -17.09 15.41
C LEU A 198 -5.08 -16.95 15.45
N LYS A 199 -5.55 -15.71 15.49
CA LYS A 199 -6.98 -15.37 15.46
C LYS A 199 -7.23 -14.32 14.39
N LEU A 200 -8.34 -14.44 13.67
CA LEU A 200 -8.94 -13.34 12.90
C LEU A 200 -9.92 -12.64 13.83
N LEU A 201 -9.88 -11.31 13.81
CA LEU A 201 -10.82 -10.39 14.47
C LEU A 201 -10.65 -10.15 15.99
N ASP A 202 -11.20 -9.00 16.40
CA ASP A 202 -11.43 -8.46 17.76
C ASP A 202 -10.21 -8.49 18.68
N ILE A 203 -9.26 -7.63 18.33
CA ILE A 203 -8.19 -7.31 19.27
C ILE A 203 -8.71 -6.20 20.20
N ASN A 204 -8.51 -6.40 21.47
CA ASN A 204 -8.69 -5.34 22.47
C ASN A 204 -7.74 -4.18 22.12
N ALA A 205 -8.25 -2.94 22.13
CA ALA A 205 -7.46 -1.74 21.85
C ALA A 205 -6.23 -1.64 22.76
N ASP A 206 -6.34 -2.06 24.01
CA ASP A 206 -5.24 -2.03 24.98
C ASP A 206 -4.10 -2.97 24.58
N GLU A 207 -4.41 -4.18 24.08
CA GLU A 207 -3.39 -5.15 23.63
C GLU A 207 -2.58 -4.61 22.43
N ILE A 208 -3.24 -3.92 21.49
CA ILE A 208 -2.56 -3.30 20.35
C ILE A 208 -1.65 -2.16 20.86
N ASN A 209 -2.16 -1.30 21.74
CA ASN A 209 -1.41 -0.19 22.30
C ASN A 209 -0.20 -0.67 23.12
N GLU A 210 -0.36 -1.75 23.88
CA GLU A 210 0.76 -2.39 24.58
C GLU A 210 1.81 -2.93 23.62
N LEU A 211 1.41 -3.66 22.57
CA LEU A 211 2.33 -4.19 21.56
C LEU A 211 3.08 -3.04 20.87
N TRP A 212 2.38 -1.96 20.49
CA TRP A 212 3.00 -0.77 19.91
C TRP A 212 4.01 -0.15 20.87
N ASN A 213 3.63 0.09 22.12
CA ASN A 213 4.45 0.75 23.12
C ASN A 213 5.72 -0.05 23.46
N ARG A 214 5.65 -1.39 23.49
CA ARG A 214 6.84 -2.24 23.72
C ARG A 214 7.88 -2.14 22.61
N ASN A 215 7.43 -1.86 21.37
CA ASN A 215 8.29 -2.00 20.19
C ASN A 215 8.66 -0.67 19.51
N LYS A 216 7.87 0.40 19.70
CA LYS A 216 8.00 1.67 18.95
C LYS A 216 9.39 2.31 19.05
N ASN A 217 10.10 2.14 20.18
CA ASN A 217 11.40 2.79 20.40
C ASN A 217 12.56 2.11 19.69
N ARG A 218 12.33 0.95 19.06
CA ARG A 218 13.35 0.25 18.25
C ARG A 218 13.45 0.73 16.82
N ILE A 219 12.39 1.37 16.34
CA ILE A 219 12.30 1.87 14.98
C ILE A 219 12.11 3.38 15.05
N GLU A 220 13.00 4.13 14.44
CA GLU A 220 12.92 5.59 14.43
C GLU A 220 11.91 6.11 13.40
N PHE A 221 11.83 5.45 12.25
CA PHE A 221 10.98 5.90 11.12
C PHE A 221 9.99 4.81 10.70
N THR A 222 8.72 4.98 11.08
CA THR A 222 7.66 4.03 10.74
C THR A 222 6.27 4.64 10.93
N ASN A 223 5.24 4.07 10.30
CA ASN A 223 3.85 4.42 10.61
C ASN A 223 3.53 4.10 12.08
N VAL A 224 2.70 4.92 12.69
CA VAL A 224 2.11 4.61 13.99
C VAL A 224 1.18 3.39 13.86
N ARG A 225 1.23 2.50 14.87
CA ARG A 225 0.45 1.27 14.94
C ARG A 225 -0.26 1.12 16.28
N ASP A 226 -0.75 2.24 16.81
CA ASP A 226 -1.70 2.19 17.91
C ASP A 226 -3.05 1.63 17.46
N SER A 227 -3.97 1.45 18.40
CA SER A 227 -5.28 0.84 18.12
C SER A 227 -6.10 1.61 17.10
N LEU A 228 -6.09 2.96 17.15
CA LEU A 228 -6.83 3.81 16.21
C LEU A 228 -6.27 3.68 14.79
N ALA A 229 -4.94 3.75 14.65
CA ALA A 229 -4.28 3.62 13.37
C ALA A 229 -4.49 2.22 12.78
N ILE A 230 -4.35 1.16 13.58
CA ILE A 230 -4.56 -0.23 13.12
C ILE A 230 -6.01 -0.48 12.70
N GLN A 231 -6.99 0.01 13.44
CA GLN A 231 -8.40 -0.12 13.07
C GLN A 231 -8.66 0.55 11.71
N TRP A 232 -8.13 1.74 11.51
CA TRP A 232 -8.26 2.44 10.23
C TRP A 232 -7.53 1.73 9.08
N TYR A 233 -6.29 1.29 9.27
CA TYR A 233 -5.55 0.56 8.24
C TYR A 233 -6.18 -0.80 7.89
N ALA A 234 -6.82 -1.44 8.85
CA ALA A 234 -7.45 -2.75 8.68
C ALA A 234 -8.89 -2.67 8.17
N GLU A 235 -9.46 -1.47 7.99
CA GLU A 235 -10.81 -1.31 7.44
C GLU A 235 -10.94 -2.06 6.10
N ASN A 236 -11.95 -2.91 5.98
CA ASN A 236 -12.18 -3.79 4.83
C ASN A 236 -11.05 -4.79 4.52
N LYS A 237 -10.18 -5.09 5.50
CA LYS A 237 -9.08 -6.06 5.39
C LYS A 237 -9.14 -7.09 6.51
N LEU A 238 -8.35 -8.14 6.39
CA LEU A 238 -8.24 -9.15 7.43
C LEU A 238 -7.15 -8.71 8.43
N LEU A 239 -7.54 -8.52 9.69
CA LEU A 239 -6.62 -8.29 10.78
C LEU A 239 -6.32 -9.62 11.47
N LEU A 240 -5.07 -10.03 11.46
CA LEU A 240 -4.59 -11.27 12.05
C LEU A 240 -3.76 -10.96 13.28
N SER A 241 -4.16 -11.54 14.40
CA SER A 241 -3.46 -11.46 15.68
C SER A 241 -2.70 -12.73 15.96
N VAL A 242 -1.51 -12.59 16.50
CA VAL A 242 -0.63 -13.71 16.86
C VAL A 242 -0.34 -13.64 18.36
N PHE A 243 -0.69 -14.72 19.06
CA PHE A 243 -0.56 -14.83 20.52
C PHE A 243 0.47 -15.89 20.91
N LEU A 244 1.23 -15.60 21.96
CA LEU A 244 1.99 -16.58 22.73
C LEU A 244 1.33 -16.73 24.11
N GLY A 245 0.59 -17.84 24.31
CA GLY A 245 -0.36 -17.91 25.42
C GLY A 245 -1.45 -16.86 25.26
N GLU A 246 -1.58 -15.99 26.27
CA GLU A 246 -2.54 -14.86 26.24
C GLU A 246 -1.92 -13.53 25.76
N LYS A 247 -0.59 -13.46 25.65
CA LYS A 247 0.11 -12.23 25.23
C LYS A 247 0.02 -12.04 23.71
N LEU A 248 -0.51 -10.90 23.25
CA LEU A 248 -0.42 -10.48 21.87
C LEU A 248 1.05 -10.18 21.51
N THR A 249 1.60 -10.92 20.54
CA THR A 249 3.00 -10.86 20.13
C THR A 249 3.24 -10.36 18.72
N ALA A 250 2.21 -10.41 17.87
CA ALA A 250 2.26 -9.76 16.57
C ALA A 250 0.85 -9.48 16.05
N ILE A 251 0.78 -8.50 15.16
CA ILE A 251 -0.37 -8.23 14.31
C ILE A 251 0.06 -8.23 12.85
N ALA A 252 -0.85 -8.64 11.98
CA ALA A 252 -0.65 -8.55 10.53
C ALA A 252 -1.93 -8.13 9.83
N ILE A 253 -1.79 -7.28 8.82
CA ILE A 253 -2.90 -6.86 7.96
C ILE A 253 -2.76 -7.56 6.62
N LEU A 254 -3.82 -8.23 6.20
CA LEU A 254 -3.90 -8.98 4.95
C LEU A 254 -5.01 -8.40 4.09
N ASP A 255 -4.73 -8.18 2.82
CA ASP A 255 -5.69 -7.62 1.88
C ASP A 255 -6.08 -8.67 0.84
N LEU A 256 -7.36 -9.00 0.79
CA LEU A 256 -7.95 -9.93 -0.16
C LEU A 256 -8.53 -9.15 -1.34
N ARG A 257 -7.83 -9.19 -2.48
CA ARG A 257 -8.26 -8.47 -3.69
C ARG A 257 -8.51 -9.38 -4.87
N LYS A 258 -9.50 -9.02 -5.68
CA LYS A 258 -9.69 -9.63 -6.99
C LYS A 258 -8.64 -9.07 -7.96
N ASN A 259 -7.81 -9.95 -8.51
CA ASN A 259 -6.91 -9.61 -9.60
C ASN A 259 -7.65 -9.80 -10.92
N LEU A 260 -8.04 -8.70 -11.54
CA LEU A 260 -8.84 -8.71 -12.77
C LEU A 260 -8.09 -9.29 -13.98
N LYS A 261 -6.75 -9.20 -13.99
CA LYS A 261 -5.94 -9.78 -15.08
C LYS A 261 -6.01 -11.30 -15.10
N TYR A 262 -6.02 -11.93 -13.92
CA TYR A 262 -6.01 -13.39 -13.79
C TYR A 262 -7.37 -13.97 -13.39
N ASP A 263 -8.39 -13.12 -13.29
CA ASP A 263 -9.72 -13.44 -12.76
C ASP A 263 -9.63 -14.36 -11.53
N SER A 264 -8.95 -13.86 -10.52
CA SER A 264 -8.63 -14.65 -9.33
C SER A 264 -8.46 -13.78 -8.11
N PHE A 265 -8.70 -14.34 -6.92
CA PHE A 265 -8.37 -13.68 -5.67
C PHE A 265 -6.91 -13.84 -5.31
N GLU A 266 -6.31 -12.77 -4.80
CA GLU A 266 -4.96 -12.73 -4.25
C GLU A 266 -5.02 -12.21 -2.81
N LEU A 267 -4.26 -12.83 -1.94
CA LEU A 267 -4.10 -12.38 -0.55
C LEU A 267 -2.71 -11.74 -0.41
N THR A 268 -2.71 -10.44 -0.18
CA THR A 268 -1.48 -9.64 -0.04
C THR A 268 -1.23 -9.29 1.41
N PHE A 269 -0.03 -9.49 1.87
CA PHE A 269 0.46 -9.10 3.16
C PHE A 269 0.78 -7.60 3.13
N VAL A 270 -0.01 -6.80 3.85
CA VAL A 270 0.06 -5.33 3.83
C VAL A 270 0.99 -4.80 4.89
N ASP A 271 0.87 -5.34 6.10
CA ASP A 271 1.68 -4.94 7.24
C ASP A 271 1.91 -6.12 8.20
N CYS A 272 3.01 -6.04 8.97
CA CYS A 272 3.26 -6.93 10.08
C CYS A 272 4.06 -6.20 11.15
N TRP A 273 3.56 -6.20 12.38
CA TRP A 273 4.25 -5.65 13.54
C TRP A 273 4.47 -6.75 14.56
N VAL A 274 5.74 -7.05 14.85
CA VAL A 274 6.13 -8.20 15.68
C VAL A 274 6.83 -7.72 16.94
N ASP A 275 6.48 -8.32 18.08
CA ASP A 275 7.18 -8.12 19.34
C ASP A 275 8.62 -8.62 19.19
N TYR A 276 9.57 -7.78 19.56
CA TYR A 276 11.00 -8.06 19.40
C TYR A 276 11.50 -9.27 20.21
N GLU A 277 10.78 -9.63 21.27
CA GLU A 277 11.12 -10.80 22.10
C GLU A 277 10.81 -12.12 21.39
N ILE A 278 10.05 -12.06 20.29
CA ILE A 278 9.60 -13.24 19.58
C ILE A 278 10.37 -13.43 18.27
N SER A 279 10.74 -14.66 17.99
CA SER A 279 11.38 -15.00 16.71
C SER A 279 10.49 -14.66 15.51
N ILE A 280 10.94 -13.75 14.66
CA ILE A 280 10.26 -13.40 13.40
C ILE A 280 10.05 -14.64 12.50
N MET A 281 10.97 -15.62 12.55
CA MET A 281 10.84 -16.88 11.83
C MET A 281 9.61 -17.67 12.31
N SER A 282 9.37 -17.73 13.62
CA SER A 282 8.22 -18.42 14.20
C SER A 282 6.92 -17.71 13.81
N VAL A 283 6.87 -16.38 13.92
CA VAL A 283 5.71 -15.57 13.56
C VAL A 283 5.39 -15.72 12.08
N LEU A 284 6.34 -15.48 11.19
CA LEU A 284 6.10 -15.57 9.75
C LEU A 284 5.77 -16.99 9.30
N SER A 285 6.38 -18.03 9.91
CA SER A 285 5.99 -19.42 9.64
C SER A 285 4.54 -19.72 10.00
N ALA A 286 4.09 -19.21 11.16
CA ALA A 286 2.72 -19.36 11.62
C ALA A 286 1.74 -18.62 10.70
N ILE A 287 2.06 -17.36 10.32
CA ILE A 287 1.24 -16.56 9.40
C ILE A 287 1.19 -17.19 8.00
N VAL A 288 2.31 -17.63 7.43
CA VAL A 288 2.33 -18.29 6.12
C VAL A 288 1.48 -19.57 6.14
N ARG A 289 1.57 -20.36 7.20
CA ARG A 289 0.72 -21.56 7.36
C ARG A 289 -0.76 -21.22 7.41
N PHE A 290 -1.13 -20.19 8.17
CA PHE A 290 -2.48 -19.68 8.23
C PHE A 290 -2.95 -19.21 6.84
N CYS A 291 -2.18 -18.38 6.15
CA CYS A 291 -2.52 -17.86 4.82
C CYS A 291 -2.71 -19.00 3.80
N ILE A 292 -1.88 -20.06 3.83
CA ILE A 292 -2.04 -21.22 2.94
C ILE A 292 -3.36 -21.95 3.23
N LYS A 293 -3.74 -22.13 4.52
CA LYS A 293 -5.01 -22.72 4.90
C LYS A 293 -6.18 -21.84 4.46
N TYR A 294 -6.19 -20.58 4.85
CA TYR A 294 -7.22 -19.60 4.49
C TYR A 294 -7.43 -19.51 2.97
N ALA A 295 -6.33 -19.49 2.22
CA ALA A 295 -6.37 -19.38 0.76
C ALA A 295 -7.04 -20.57 0.07
N LYS A 296 -6.92 -21.78 0.65
CA LYS A 296 -7.59 -22.97 0.13
C LYS A 296 -9.11 -22.93 0.39
N GLU A 297 -9.51 -22.38 1.54
CA GLU A 297 -10.91 -22.29 1.97
C GLU A 297 -11.65 -21.15 1.23
N ASN A 298 -10.95 -20.11 0.76
CA ASN A 298 -11.50 -18.89 0.16
C ASN A 298 -11.15 -18.68 -1.31
N ASP A 299 -10.84 -19.74 -2.04
CA ASP A 299 -10.55 -19.72 -3.49
C ASP A 299 -9.42 -18.76 -3.91
N VAL A 300 -8.49 -18.46 -3.01
CA VAL A 300 -7.33 -17.60 -3.30
C VAL A 300 -6.33 -18.34 -4.17
N SER A 301 -5.86 -17.70 -5.22
CA SER A 301 -4.94 -18.30 -6.19
C SER A 301 -3.46 -18.00 -5.92
N ARG A 302 -3.18 -16.88 -5.24
CA ARG A 302 -1.81 -16.44 -4.92
C ARG A 302 -1.76 -15.73 -3.59
N LEU A 303 -0.74 -16.06 -2.80
CA LEU A 303 -0.31 -15.30 -1.64
C LEU A 303 0.87 -14.42 -2.03
N ARG A 304 0.89 -13.18 -1.54
CA ARG A 304 1.95 -12.20 -1.80
C ARG A 304 2.48 -11.66 -0.48
N PHE A 305 3.79 -11.67 -0.33
CA PHE A 305 4.52 -11.19 0.84
C PHE A 305 5.59 -10.18 0.39
N PRO A 306 5.26 -8.88 0.29
CA PRO A 306 6.26 -7.84 0.05
C PRO A 306 7.32 -7.85 1.14
N HIS A 307 8.56 -7.51 0.79
CA HIS A 307 9.66 -7.52 1.75
C HIS A 307 9.76 -6.14 2.44
N PHE A 308 9.52 -6.11 3.75
CA PHE A 308 9.48 -4.87 4.53
C PHE A 308 10.82 -4.48 5.18
N SER A 309 11.70 -5.46 5.42
CA SER A 309 13.03 -5.25 5.99
C SER A 309 14.00 -6.34 5.52
N PRO A 310 15.33 -6.18 5.74
CA PRO A 310 16.31 -7.24 5.47
C PRO A 310 16.04 -8.52 6.24
N GLU A 311 15.70 -8.40 7.51
CA GLU A 311 15.39 -9.54 8.38
C GLU A 311 14.16 -10.30 7.87
N TYR A 312 13.09 -9.55 7.54
CA TYR A 312 11.88 -10.09 6.94
C TYR A 312 12.17 -10.81 5.62
N SER A 313 12.94 -10.18 4.73
CA SER A 313 13.37 -10.75 3.45
C SER A 313 14.14 -12.06 3.64
N ASN A 314 15.11 -12.08 4.54
CA ASN A 314 15.92 -13.26 4.82
C ASN A 314 15.08 -14.39 5.42
N THR A 315 14.13 -14.06 6.27
CA THR A 315 13.20 -15.03 6.87
C THR A 315 12.28 -15.66 5.83
N LEU A 316 11.67 -14.87 4.95
CA LEU A 316 10.82 -15.41 3.87
C LEU A 316 11.60 -16.30 2.89
N LYS A 317 12.87 -15.98 2.61
CA LYS A 317 13.75 -16.84 1.82
C LYS A 317 14.06 -18.16 2.53
N LYS A 318 14.33 -18.13 3.84
CA LYS A 318 14.56 -19.35 4.66
C LYS A 318 13.30 -20.21 4.73
N ILE A 319 12.12 -19.59 4.81
CA ILE A 319 10.82 -20.30 4.71
C ILE A 319 10.68 -21.01 3.36
N GLY A 320 11.38 -20.53 2.31
CA GLY A 320 11.41 -21.20 1.00
C GLY A 320 10.33 -20.73 0.04
N LEU A 321 9.73 -19.57 0.26
CA LEU A 321 8.81 -18.96 -0.71
C LEU A 321 9.55 -18.56 -2.00
N LEU A 322 8.84 -18.60 -3.12
CA LEU A 322 9.35 -18.08 -4.39
C LEU A 322 9.49 -16.56 -4.29
N THR A 323 10.53 -16.00 -4.89
CA THR A 323 10.82 -14.56 -4.79
C THR A 323 11.03 -13.95 -6.16
N LYS A 324 10.47 -12.78 -6.39
CA LYS A 324 10.73 -11.95 -7.57
C LYS A 324 11.00 -10.49 -7.16
N LYS A 325 11.48 -9.69 -8.14
CA LYS A 325 11.54 -8.24 -7.98
C LYS A 325 10.13 -7.69 -7.85
N TYR A 326 9.96 -6.70 -6.99
CA TYR A 326 8.70 -5.96 -6.85
C TYR A 326 8.70 -4.80 -7.85
N ASP A 327 7.63 -4.68 -8.64
CA ASP A 327 7.61 -3.77 -9.78
C ASP A 327 7.21 -2.33 -9.43
N HIS A 328 6.69 -2.10 -8.20
CA HIS A 328 6.18 -0.80 -7.76
C HIS A 328 6.96 -0.27 -6.55
N PRO A 329 8.16 0.29 -6.75
CA PRO A 329 8.93 0.86 -5.64
C PRO A 329 8.24 2.10 -5.09
N GLY A 330 8.17 2.21 -3.76
CA GLY A 330 7.77 3.43 -3.10
C GLY A 330 8.92 4.44 -3.00
N TYR A 331 8.57 5.69 -2.94
CA TYR A 331 9.50 6.81 -2.79
C TYR A 331 9.10 7.67 -1.59
N ILE A 332 10.11 8.16 -0.88
CA ILE A 332 9.96 9.02 0.29
C ILE A 332 10.79 10.29 0.11
N ARG A 333 10.25 11.41 0.54
CA ARG A 333 11.02 12.62 0.78
C ARG A 333 10.96 12.98 2.25
N ILE A 334 12.12 13.16 2.85
CA ILE A 334 12.28 13.53 4.24
C ILE A 334 12.69 15.00 4.29
N PRO A 335 12.02 15.85 5.09
CA PRO A 335 12.46 17.22 5.34
C PRO A 335 13.88 17.29 5.87
N ASP A 336 14.61 18.38 5.56
CA ASP A 336 16.03 18.52 5.85
C ASP A 336 16.36 18.37 7.34
N TYR A 337 15.47 18.83 8.21
CA TYR A 337 15.65 18.75 9.67
C TYR A 337 15.62 17.30 10.22
N LEU A 338 15.07 16.34 9.46
CA LEU A 338 15.02 14.92 9.83
C LEU A 338 16.03 14.04 9.06
N LYS A 339 16.68 14.57 8.02
CA LYS A 339 17.56 13.78 7.14
C LYS A 339 18.73 13.13 7.85
N LYS A 340 19.29 13.79 8.88
CA LYS A 340 20.49 13.29 9.58
C LYS A 340 20.22 12.03 10.41
N SER A 341 19.00 11.87 10.92
CA SER A 341 18.59 10.72 11.71
C SER A 341 18.04 9.57 10.88
N PHE A 342 17.70 9.82 9.60
CA PHE A 342 17.13 8.81 8.74
C PHE A 342 18.18 7.86 8.18
N THR A 343 18.11 6.58 8.57
CA THR A 343 18.93 5.49 8.05
C THR A 343 18.06 4.32 7.60
N ASN A 344 18.66 3.44 6.80
CA ASN A 344 17.97 2.23 6.35
C ASN A 344 17.67 1.26 7.50
N GLU A 345 18.57 1.20 8.48
CA GLU A 345 18.49 0.31 9.63
C GLU A 345 17.46 0.81 10.66
N SER A 346 17.27 2.14 10.75
CA SER A 346 16.33 2.76 11.68
C SER A 346 14.90 2.88 11.13
N SER A 347 14.64 2.38 9.93
CA SER A 347 13.36 2.53 9.25
C SER A 347 12.64 1.20 9.00
N TYR A 348 11.30 1.24 9.13
CA TYR A 348 10.43 0.11 8.79
C TYR A 348 9.26 0.58 7.94
N PHE A 349 9.29 0.21 6.67
CA PHE A 349 8.29 0.58 5.67
C PHE A 349 7.54 -0.66 5.17
N THR A 350 6.22 -0.52 5.09
CA THR A 350 5.32 -1.58 4.64
C THR A 350 4.42 -1.05 3.51
N LEU A 351 3.33 -1.71 3.20
CA LEU A 351 2.35 -1.18 2.25
C LEU A 351 1.35 -0.19 2.87
N LEU A 352 1.51 0.14 4.16
CA LEU A 352 0.68 1.17 4.83
C LEU A 352 1.02 2.59 4.36
N GLN A 353 2.21 2.81 3.78
CA GLN A 353 2.54 4.11 3.21
C GLN A 353 1.87 4.28 1.85
N GLY A 354 1.32 5.48 1.63
CA GLY A 354 0.62 5.81 0.40
C GLY A 354 -0.73 5.12 0.26
N ASP A 355 -1.28 5.19 -0.93
CA ASP A 355 -2.64 4.75 -1.23
C ASP A 355 -2.76 3.27 -1.64
N TYR A 356 -1.68 2.49 -1.55
CA TYR A 356 -1.70 1.07 -1.91
C TYR A 356 -2.35 0.20 -0.83
N GLY A 357 -2.02 0.46 0.42
CA GLY A 357 -2.49 -0.32 1.57
C GLY A 357 -3.70 0.29 2.29
N VAL A 358 -4.24 1.38 1.74
CA VAL A 358 -5.29 2.18 2.38
C VAL A 358 -6.48 2.30 1.44
#